data_7e69adaa974a4f2cb2db47b2548d9138
#
_entry.id   7e69adaa974a4f2cb2db47b2548d9138
#
_cell.length_a   1.000
_cell.length_b   1.000
_cell.length_c   1.000
_cell.angle_alpha   90.00
_cell.angle_beta   90.00
_cell.angle_gamma   90.00
#
_symmetry.space_group_name_H-M   'P 1'
#
loop_
_entity.id
_entity.type
_entity.pdbx_description
1 polymer ?
#
loop_
_entity_poly.entity_id
_entity_poly.type
_entity_poly.pdbx_seq_one_letter_code
_entity_poly.pdbx_strand_id
1 'polypeptide(L)' 'MSTKTITIENRSPKYNRLLKNLSNQSTDTILEWKTYFKKCKVNPKCNTDYFIMAIQVCEDILKERREK' A
#
# COMPACT_ATOMS: atom_id res chain seq x y z
N MET A 1 -16.46 15.19 5.68
CA MET A 1 -16.42 15.64 4.42
C MET A 1 -15.12 16.11 4.00
N SER A 2 -14.81 17.30 4.30
CA SER A 2 -13.54 17.84 3.89
C SER A 2 -12.37 17.06 4.44
N THR A 3 -12.54 16.48 5.57
CA THR A 3 -11.46 15.70 6.16
C THR A 3 -11.04 14.55 5.27
N LYS A 4 -12.00 13.86 4.71
CA LYS A 4 -11.67 12.75 3.83
C LYS A 4 -11.00 13.23 2.57
N THR A 5 -11.47 14.34 2.05
CA THR A 5 -10.89 14.90 0.87
C THR A 5 -9.43 15.24 1.11
N ILE A 6 -9.14 15.83 2.27
CA ILE A 6 -7.79 16.18 2.61
C ILE A 6 -6.91 14.94 2.67
N THR A 7 -7.44 13.87 3.26
CA THR A 7 -6.69 12.63 3.34
C THR A 7 -6.34 12.11 1.97
N ILE A 8 -7.29 12.17 1.05
CA ILE A 8 -7.06 11.71 -0.31
C ILE A 8 -6.02 12.57 -0.98
N GLU A 9 -6.07 13.87 -0.75
CA GLU A 9 -5.12 14.78 -1.36
C GLU A 9 -3.69 14.54 -0.89
N ASN A 10 -3.55 14.01 0.31
CA ASN A 10 -2.22 13.72 0.84
C ASN A 10 -1.62 12.46 0.23
N ARG A 11 -2.40 11.69 -0.51
CA ARG A 11 -1.90 10.49 -1.13
C ARG A 11 -1.26 10.84 -2.46
N SER A 12 -0.07 10.29 -2.69
CA SER A 12 0.62 10.54 -3.95
C SER A 12 -0.05 9.78 -5.08
N PRO A 13 0.17 10.21 -6.32
CA PRO A 13 -0.34 9.44 -7.47
C PRO A 13 0.19 8.00 -7.47
N LYS A 14 1.41 7.81 -6.99
CA LYS A 14 1.98 6.47 -6.90
C LYS A 14 1.18 5.60 -5.94
N TYR A 15 0.78 6.16 -4.81
CA TYR A 15 -0.03 5.43 -3.86
C TYR A 15 -1.34 4.99 -4.49
N ASN A 16 -2.02 5.91 -5.15
CA ASN A 16 -3.32 5.61 -5.74
C ASN A 16 -3.21 4.57 -6.83
N ARG A 17 -2.17 4.65 -7.64
CA ARG A 17 -1.96 3.69 -8.71
C ARG A 17 -1.69 2.30 -8.15
N LEU A 18 -0.84 2.23 -7.14
CA LEU A 18 -0.51 0.96 -6.53
C LEU A 18 -1.73 0.37 -5.82
N LEU A 19 -2.49 1.22 -5.15
CA LEU A 19 -3.71 0.78 -4.48
C LEU A 19 -4.66 0.15 -5.47
N LYS A 20 -4.85 0.78 -6.62
CA LYS A 20 -5.74 0.25 -7.63
C LYS A 20 -5.25 -1.08 -8.17
N ASN A 21 -3.94 -1.16 -8.42
CA ASN A 21 -3.38 -2.40 -8.96
C ASN A 21 -3.49 -3.54 -7.97
N LEU A 22 -3.15 -3.30 -6.71
CA LEU A 22 -3.15 -4.35 -5.72
C LEU A 22 -4.56 -4.73 -5.28
N SER A 23 -5.50 -3.80 -5.36
CA SER A 23 -6.86 -4.12 -4.93
C SER A 23 -7.52 -5.17 -5.83
N ASN A 24 -6.94 -5.43 -7.01
CA ASN A 24 -7.43 -6.47 -7.90
C ASN A 24 -6.80 -7.81 -7.62
N GLN A 25 -5.85 -7.89 -6.69
CA GLN A 25 -5.15 -9.13 -6.40
C GLN A 25 -5.83 -9.88 -5.26
N SER A 26 -5.55 -11.18 -5.18
CA SER A 26 -6.07 -11.97 -4.09
C SER A 26 -5.38 -11.58 -2.78
N THR A 27 -6.04 -11.92 -1.67
CA THR A 27 -5.47 -11.62 -0.36
C THR A 27 -4.12 -12.28 -0.19
N ASP A 28 -4.00 -13.54 -0.62
CA ASP A 28 -2.72 -14.25 -0.50
C ASP A 28 -1.62 -13.54 -1.29
N THR A 29 -1.94 -13.08 -2.48
CA THR A 29 -0.97 -12.35 -3.31
C THR A 29 -0.55 -11.06 -2.63
N ILE A 30 -1.51 -10.35 -2.03
CA ILE A 30 -1.19 -9.10 -1.34
C ILE A 30 -0.29 -9.36 -0.14
N LEU A 31 -0.53 -10.45 0.59
CA LEU A 31 0.33 -10.81 1.71
C LEU A 31 1.74 -11.10 1.25
N GLU A 32 1.89 -11.77 0.11
CA GLU A 32 3.21 -12.05 -0.45
C GLU A 32 3.91 -10.74 -0.83
N TRP A 33 3.19 -9.83 -1.46
CA TRP A 33 3.76 -8.54 -1.83
C TRP A 33 4.18 -7.77 -0.59
N LYS A 34 3.36 -7.80 0.45
CA LYS A 34 3.68 -7.10 1.69
C LYS A 34 4.99 -7.62 2.27
N THR A 35 5.16 -8.94 2.30
CA THR A 35 6.39 -9.54 2.80
C THR A 35 7.58 -9.11 1.94
N TYR A 36 7.41 -9.14 0.64
CA TYR A 36 8.46 -8.73 -0.29
C TYR A 36 8.85 -7.27 -0.05
N PHE A 37 7.88 -6.40 0.08
CA PHE A 37 8.15 -4.98 0.29
C PHE A 37 8.88 -4.75 1.61
N LYS A 38 8.56 -5.52 2.64
CA LYS A 38 9.25 -5.38 3.92
C LYS A 38 10.72 -5.73 3.79
N LYS A 39 11.03 -6.74 2.99
CA LYS A 39 12.43 -7.10 2.76
C LYS A 39 13.14 -6.01 1.98
N CYS A 40 12.49 -5.45 0.98
CA CYS A 40 13.10 -4.39 0.20
C CYS A 40 13.28 -3.12 1.01
N LYS A 41 12.38 -2.86 1.94
CA LYS A 41 12.43 -1.65 2.75
C LYS A 41 13.74 -1.56 3.54
N VAL A 42 14.26 -2.70 4.01
CA VAL A 42 15.46 -2.68 4.81
C VAL A 42 16.73 -2.71 3.96
N ASN A 43 16.58 -2.81 2.65
CA ASN A 43 17.74 -2.83 1.75
C ASN A 43 18.14 -1.39 1.43
N PRO A 44 19.39 -0.98 1.81
CA PRO A 44 19.79 0.41 1.61
C PRO A 44 19.86 0.82 0.14
N LYS A 45 19.88 -0.13 -0.77
CA LYS A 45 19.95 0.17 -2.19
C LYS A 45 18.56 0.40 -2.79
N CYS A 46 17.50 0.11 -2.04
CA CYS A 46 16.17 0.28 -2.55
C CYS A 46 15.57 1.61 -2.11
N ASN A 47 14.54 2.05 -2.82
CA ASN A 47 13.83 3.28 -2.47
C ASN A 47 12.94 3.00 -1.27
N THR A 48 13.45 3.29 -0.09
CA THR A 48 12.75 3.00 1.15
C THR A 48 11.38 3.69 1.21
N ASP A 49 11.32 4.93 0.76
CA ASP A 49 10.06 5.67 0.82
C ASP A 49 8.97 5.00 0.00
N TYR A 50 9.35 4.53 -1.18
CA TYR A 50 8.39 3.83 -2.03
C TYR A 50 7.87 2.56 -1.34
N PHE A 51 8.76 1.81 -0.73
CA PHE A 51 8.36 0.55 -0.12
C PHE A 51 7.57 0.76 1.16
N ILE A 52 7.83 1.83 1.88
CA ILE A 52 7.00 2.18 3.03
C ILE A 52 5.57 2.43 2.55
N MET A 53 5.44 3.19 1.47
CA MET A 53 4.14 3.47 0.88
C MET A 53 3.47 2.18 0.41
N ALA A 54 4.23 1.31 -0.24
CA ALA A 54 3.68 0.07 -0.78
C ALA A 54 3.17 -0.83 0.35
N ILE A 55 3.90 -0.90 1.45
CA ILE A 55 3.45 -1.68 2.60
C ILE A 55 2.15 -1.10 3.14
N GLN A 56 2.06 0.22 3.21
CA GLN A 56 0.85 0.86 3.69
C GLN A 56 -0.34 0.53 2.80
N VAL A 57 -0.12 0.52 1.48
CA VAL A 57 -1.18 0.14 0.55
C VAL A 57 -1.69 -1.27 0.85
N CYS A 58 -0.76 -2.20 1.03
CA CYS A 58 -1.15 -3.58 1.32
C CYS A 58 -1.95 -3.65 2.60
N GLU A 59 -1.50 -2.95 3.63
CA GLU A 59 -2.19 -2.99 4.91
C GLU A 59 -3.57 -2.36 4.82
N ASP A 60 -3.69 -1.28 4.07
CA ASP A 60 -4.98 -0.63 3.91
C ASP A 60 -5.99 -1.56 3.24
N ILE A 61 -5.55 -2.26 2.19
CA ILE A 61 -6.42 -3.17 1.48
C ILE A 61 -6.83 -4.33 2.38
N LEU A 62 -5.87 -4.91 3.09
CA LEU A 62 -6.14 -6.05 3.95
C LEU A 62 -7.07 -5.67 5.08
N LYS A 63 -6.89 -4.47 5.62
CA LYS A 63 -7.75 -4.00 6.69
C LYS A 63 -9.17 -3.85 6.20
N GLU A 64 -9.34 -3.28 5.02
CA GLU A 64 -10.68 -3.08 4.47
C GLU A 64 -11.36 -4.42 4.24
N ARG A 65 -10.63 -5.40 3.74
CA ARG A 65 -11.21 -6.72 3.49
C ARG A 65 -11.60 -7.41 4.78
N ARG A 66 -10.79 -7.22 5.82
CA ARG A 66 -11.06 -7.87 7.10
C ARG A 66 -12.30 -7.28 7.77
N GLU A 67 -12.53 -6.00 7.57
CA GLU A 67 -13.66 -5.34 8.21
C GLU A 67 -14.99 -5.68 7.55
N LYS A 68 -14.96 -6.31 6.42
CA LYS A 68 -16.19 -6.76 5.79
C LYS A 68 -16.54 -8.16 6.24
#